data_c0487df4429153c14cb503359fce1212
#
_entry.id   c0487df4429153c14cb503359fce1212
#
_cell.length_a   1.000
_cell.length_b   1.000
_cell.length_c   1.000
_cell.angle_alpha   90.00
_cell.angle_beta   90.00
_cell.angle_gamma   90.00
#
_symmetry.space_group_name_H-M   'P 1'
#
loop_
_entity.id
_entity.type
_entity.pdbx_description
1 polymer ?
#
loop_
_entity_poly.entity_id
_entity_poly.type
_entity_poly.pdbx_seq_one_letter_code
_entity_poly.pdbx_strand_id
1 'polypeptide(L)'
;CDNVIWLLLKVDIITDKVEMSNLCDVPLTFLLLRGQGIKLHSFVSKKCGEKNTLMPTNQKKQSGDGFEGAIVFEPETGIYLEEAVACVDYSSLYPSSIISENLSHDSKVWTKEYDLDNNLLKEWGEKDTNNNYIYDNLEGREYVDVTYDTFKWLRKTPKAAKTKEKCGYKTCRFVQFPNDEKAILPAILIELLG
;
A
#
# COMPACT_ATOMS: atom_id res chain seq x y z
N CYS A 1 -25.83 5.05 -32.53
CA CYS A 1 -24.85 3.97 -32.21
C CYS A 1 -23.46 4.28 -32.73
N ASP A 2 -23.33 4.93 -33.92
CA ASP A 2 -22.03 5.19 -34.56
C ASP A 2 -21.12 6.11 -33.70
N ASN A 3 -21.69 7.11 -33.03
CA ASN A 3 -20.94 8.00 -32.14
C ASN A 3 -20.24 7.27 -30.98
N VAL A 4 -20.83 6.18 -30.50
CA VAL A 4 -20.20 5.37 -29.41
C VAL A 4 -18.98 4.63 -29.96
N ILE A 5 -19.11 4.03 -31.12
CA ILE A 5 -18.01 3.32 -31.79
C ILE A 5 -16.89 4.32 -32.12
N TRP A 6 -17.24 5.48 -32.66
CA TRP A 6 -16.28 6.52 -32.98
C TRP A 6 -15.54 7.03 -31.72
N LEU A 7 -16.25 7.18 -30.57
CA LEU A 7 -15.67 7.56 -29.30
C LEU A 7 -14.69 6.50 -28.80
N LEU A 8 -15.08 5.22 -28.83
CA LEU A 8 -14.22 4.09 -28.44
C LEU A 8 -12.92 4.05 -29.24
N LEU A 9 -13.01 4.28 -30.55
CA LEU A 9 -11.84 4.33 -31.44
C LEU A 9 -10.97 5.56 -31.14
N LYS A 10 -11.59 6.72 -30.94
CA LYS A 10 -10.85 7.96 -30.70
C LYS A 10 -10.10 7.99 -29.39
N VAL A 11 -10.64 7.36 -28.36
CA VAL A 11 -10.03 7.26 -27.02
C VAL A 11 -9.13 6.02 -26.92
N ASP A 12 -9.08 5.20 -27.97
CA ASP A 12 -8.27 3.97 -28.07
C ASP A 12 -8.45 2.98 -26.92
N ILE A 13 -9.67 2.90 -26.37
CA ILE A 13 -9.99 2.08 -25.20
C ILE A 13 -9.68 0.60 -25.43
N ILE A 14 -9.90 0.10 -26.65
CA ILE A 14 -9.72 -1.34 -26.95
C ILE A 14 -8.25 -1.72 -26.79
N THR A 15 -7.35 -0.97 -27.42
CA THR A 15 -5.90 -1.19 -27.34
C THR A 15 -5.41 -1.08 -25.89
N ASP A 16 -5.81 -0.02 -25.19
CA ASP A 16 -5.48 0.18 -23.77
C ASP A 16 -5.90 -1.02 -22.91
N LYS A 17 -7.11 -1.56 -23.11
CA LYS A 17 -7.59 -2.72 -22.35
C LYS A 17 -6.86 -4.01 -22.73
N VAL A 18 -6.50 -4.19 -23.99
CA VAL A 18 -5.72 -5.36 -24.42
C VAL A 18 -4.31 -5.31 -23.83
N GLU A 19 -3.64 -4.16 -23.87
CA GLU A 19 -2.31 -3.99 -23.27
C GLU A 19 -2.35 -4.21 -21.76
N MET A 20 -3.32 -3.64 -21.07
CA MET A 20 -3.53 -3.85 -19.64
C MET A 20 -3.84 -5.33 -19.29
N SER A 21 -4.60 -6.03 -20.16
CA SER A 21 -4.89 -7.46 -20.03
C SER A 21 -3.61 -8.30 -20.10
N ASN A 22 -2.75 -7.99 -21.04
CA ASN A 22 -1.47 -8.66 -21.23
C ASN A 22 -0.51 -8.37 -20.07
N LEU A 23 -0.42 -7.12 -19.62
CA LEU A 23 0.44 -6.72 -18.51
C LEU A 23 0.05 -7.44 -17.21
N CYS A 24 -1.25 -7.42 -16.88
CA CYS A 24 -1.76 -7.97 -15.62
C CYS A 24 -2.06 -9.48 -15.66
N ASP A 25 -1.93 -10.14 -16.81
CA ASP A 25 -2.29 -11.56 -17.00
C ASP A 25 -3.74 -11.86 -16.59
N VAL A 26 -4.68 -11.01 -17.01
CA VAL A 26 -6.11 -11.18 -16.72
C VAL A 26 -6.93 -11.21 -18.01
N PRO A 27 -8.01 -12.02 -18.07
CA PRO A 27 -8.92 -11.99 -19.20
C PRO A 27 -9.49 -10.58 -19.42
N LEU A 28 -9.63 -10.15 -20.67
CA LEU A 28 -10.16 -8.84 -21.03
C LEU A 28 -11.53 -8.56 -20.37
N THR A 29 -12.38 -9.58 -20.24
CA THR A 29 -13.68 -9.47 -19.58
C THR A 29 -13.55 -9.06 -18.10
N PHE A 30 -12.48 -9.43 -17.42
CA PHE A 30 -12.25 -9.04 -16.02
C PHE A 30 -11.93 -7.56 -15.89
N LEU A 31 -11.23 -6.98 -16.89
CA LEU A 31 -10.97 -5.54 -16.92
C LEU A 31 -12.23 -4.70 -17.09
N LEU A 32 -13.24 -5.26 -17.76
CA LEU A 32 -14.52 -4.60 -18.01
C LEU A 32 -15.53 -4.82 -16.87
N LEU A 33 -15.58 -6.02 -16.29
CA LEU A 33 -16.63 -6.44 -15.37
C LEU A 33 -16.20 -6.50 -13.90
N ARG A 34 -14.90 -6.49 -13.61
CA ARG A 34 -14.34 -6.57 -12.26
C ARG A 34 -13.69 -5.25 -11.86
N GLY A 35 -13.57 -5.02 -10.55
CA GLY A 35 -12.88 -3.83 -10.03
C GLY A 35 -11.35 -3.91 -10.19
N GLN A 36 -10.65 -2.83 -9.85
CA GLN A 36 -9.20 -2.70 -10.02
C GLN A 36 -8.38 -3.75 -9.24
N GLY A 37 -8.91 -4.26 -8.12
CA GLY A 37 -8.20 -5.21 -7.27
C GLY A 37 -7.82 -6.52 -7.97
N ILE A 38 -8.57 -6.96 -8.99
CA ILE A 38 -8.25 -8.20 -9.70
C ILE A 38 -6.95 -8.08 -10.51
N LYS A 39 -6.68 -6.89 -11.07
CA LYS A 39 -5.45 -6.61 -11.83
C LYS A 39 -4.23 -6.75 -10.93
N LEU A 40 -4.25 -6.06 -9.79
CA LEU A 40 -3.16 -6.10 -8.83
C LEU A 40 -2.95 -7.53 -8.30
N HIS A 41 -4.05 -8.22 -7.94
CA HIS A 41 -3.97 -9.59 -7.43
C HIS A 41 -3.31 -10.54 -8.44
N SER A 42 -3.73 -10.48 -9.71
CA SER A 42 -3.17 -11.34 -10.76
C SER A 42 -1.70 -11.03 -11.03
N PHE A 43 -1.36 -9.73 -11.14
CA PHE A 43 0.00 -9.30 -11.39
C PHE A 43 0.96 -9.70 -10.26
N VAL A 44 0.55 -9.48 -8.99
CA VAL A 44 1.34 -9.92 -7.83
C VAL A 44 1.49 -11.45 -7.81
N SER A 45 0.41 -12.20 -8.09
CA SER A 45 0.48 -13.67 -8.17
C SER A 45 1.47 -14.15 -9.22
N LYS A 46 1.48 -13.52 -10.41
CA LYS A 46 2.45 -13.81 -11.47
C LYS A 46 3.88 -13.59 -10.97
N LYS A 47 4.17 -12.42 -10.38
CA LYS A 47 5.50 -12.10 -9.85
C LYS A 47 5.93 -13.01 -8.71
N CYS A 48 5.02 -13.40 -7.83
CA CYS A 48 5.29 -14.42 -6.82
C CYS A 48 5.65 -15.76 -7.45
N GLY A 49 4.94 -16.20 -8.50
CA GLY A 49 5.25 -17.41 -9.24
C GLY A 49 6.62 -17.37 -9.92
N GLU A 50 6.99 -16.25 -10.55
CA GLU A 50 8.31 -16.04 -11.15
C GLU A 50 9.46 -16.15 -10.13
N LYS A 51 9.24 -15.67 -8.89
CA LYS A 51 10.18 -15.75 -7.77
C LYS A 51 10.07 -17.05 -6.94
N ASN A 52 9.23 -18.01 -7.32
CA ASN A 52 8.93 -19.21 -6.53
C ASN A 52 8.49 -18.90 -5.08
N THR A 53 7.76 -17.80 -4.89
CA THR A 53 7.27 -17.35 -3.59
C THR A 53 5.77 -17.53 -3.50
N LEU A 54 5.28 -17.96 -2.33
CA LEU A 54 3.84 -18.13 -2.11
C LEU A 54 3.18 -16.79 -1.80
N MET A 55 2.08 -16.52 -2.50
CA MET A 55 1.22 -15.39 -2.14
C MET A 55 0.36 -15.76 -0.92
N PRO A 56 0.31 -14.92 0.14
CA PRO A 56 -0.51 -15.22 1.30
C PRO A 56 -1.99 -15.22 0.94
N THR A 57 -2.74 -16.17 1.50
CA THR A 57 -4.20 -16.21 1.36
C THR A 57 -4.84 -15.00 2.02
N ASN A 58 -5.73 -14.33 1.30
CA ASN A 58 -6.52 -13.24 1.87
C ASN A 58 -7.43 -13.77 2.98
N GLN A 59 -7.02 -13.60 4.22
CA GLN A 59 -7.92 -13.80 5.35
C GLN A 59 -8.99 -12.71 5.31
N LYS A 60 -10.28 -13.10 5.44
CA LYS A 60 -11.36 -12.14 5.62
C LYS A 60 -11.03 -11.31 6.87
N LYS A 61 -10.58 -10.07 6.69
CA LYS A 61 -10.43 -9.15 7.81
C LYS A 61 -11.80 -8.96 8.42
N GLN A 62 -11.93 -9.22 9.71
CA GLN A 62 -13.02 -8.66 10.48
C GLN A 62 -12.99 -7.16 10.23
N SER A 63 -14.17 -6.55 10.04
CA SER A 63 -14.32 -5.13 9.80
C SER A 63 -13.62 -4.34 10.90
N GLY A 64 -12.38 -3.98 10.67
CA GLY A 64 -11.63 -3.08 11.53
C GLY A 64 -12.00 -1.63 11.22
N ASP A 65 -11.71 -0.74 12.14
CA ASP A 65 -11.70 0.69 11.86
C ASP A 65 -10.69 0.92 10.72
N GLY A 66 -11.13 1.59 9.66
CA GLY A 66 -10.36 1.76 8.42
C GLY A 66 -8.97 2.39 8.66
N PHE A 67 -8.21 2.53 7.59
CA PHE A 67 -6.94 3.23 7.64
C PHE A 67 -7.17 4.74 7.83
N GLU A 68 -6.21 5.40 8.48
CA GLU A 68 -6.18 6.85 8.54
C GLU A 68 -5.96 7.41 7.12
N GLY A 69 -6.73 8.44 6.76
CA GLY A 69 -6.54 9.19 5.52
C GLY A 69 -5.34 10.13 5.59
N ALA A 70 -5.04 10.79 4.49
CA ALA A 70 -4.00 11.81 4.43
C ALA A 70 -4.26 12.95 5.41
N ILE A 71 -3.19 13.58 5.90
CA ILE A 71 -3.27 14.83 6.64
C ILE A 71 -3.58 15.94 5.62
N VAL A 72 -4.73 16.59 5.78
CA VAL A 72 -5.15 17.73 4.94
C VAL A 72 -5.14 18.96 5.81
N PHE A 73 -4.30 19.93 5.44
CA PHE A 73 -4.29 21.23 6.09
C PHE A 73 -5.47 22.08 5.61
N GLU A 74 -6.02 22.93 6.47
CA GLU A 74 -7.03 23.90 6.07
C GLU A 74 -6.37 24.93 5.13
N PRO A 75 -6.96 25.17 3.92
CA PRO A 75 -6.41 26.12 2.99
C PRO A 75 -6.66 27.55 3.48
N GLU A 76 -5.73 28.45 3.19
CA GLU A 76 -6.00 29.88 3.29
C GLU A 76 -7.01 30.26 2.21
N THR A 77 -8.24 30.50 2.62
CA THR A 77 -9.33 30.82 1.70
C THR A 77 -9.21 32.25 1.20
N GLY A 78 -9.25 32.46 -0.12
CA GLY A 78 -9.13 33.78 -0.73
C GLY A 78 -9.22 33.74 -2.25
N ILE A 79 -9.20 34.92 -2.85
CA ILE A 79 -9.07 35.08 -4.30
C ILE A 79 -7.67 35.66 -4.56
N TYR A 80 -6.83 34.93 -5.25
CA TYR A 80 -5.44 35.30 -5.56
C TYR A 80 -5.39 35.82 -7.00
N LEU A 81 -5.48 37.13 -7.18
CA LEU A 81 -5.51 37.77 -8.50
C LEU A 81 -4.18 38.44 -8.88
N GLU A 82 -3.37 38.81 -7.91
CA GLU A 82 -2.16 39.61 -8.13
C GLU A 82 -0.88 38.76 -8.11
N GLU A 83 -0.94 37.58 -7.48
CA GLU A 83 0.22 36.68 -7.36
C GLU A 83 -0.06 35.34 -8.04
N ALA A 84 0.93 34.81 -8.75
CA ALA A 84 0.85 33.48 -9.33
C ALA A 84 0.95 32.40 -8.25
N VAL A 85 -0.04 31.53 -8.18
CA VAL A 85 -0.04 30.37 -7.26
C VAL A 85 0.47 29.15 -7.98
N ALA A 86 1.61 28.58 -7.53
CA ALA A 86 2.14 27.33 -8.04
C ALA A 86 1.54 26.14 -7.29
N CYS A 87 0.99 25.18 -8.02
CA CYS A 87 0.56 23.92 -7.46
C CYS A 87 1.65 22.88 -7.73
N VAL A 88 2.24 22.33 -6.67
CA VAL A 88 3.31 21.32 -6.75
C VAL A 88 2.80 20.02 -6.15
N ASP A 89 3.00 18.92 -6.86
CA ASP A 89 2.63 17.58 -6.42
C ASP A 89 3.82 16.62 -6.50
N TYR A 90 3.87 15.64 -5.59
CA TYR A 90 4.86 14.56 -5.65
C TYR A 90 4.45 13.56 -6.73
N SER A 91 5.35 13.30 -7.67
CA SER A 91 5.12 12.25 -8.65
C SER A 91 5.06 10.88 -7.97
N SER A 92 3.87 10.24 -8.03
CA SER A 92 3.66 8.89 -7.49
C SER A 92 4.13 8.71 -6.04
N LEU A 93 3.73 9.59 -5.10
CA LEU A 93 4.22 9.62 -3.73
C LEU A 93 4.22 8.25 -3.03
N TYR A 94 3.11 7.52 -3.05
CA TYR A 94 3.02 6.21 -2.38
C TYR A 94 3.93 5.15 -3.04
N PRO A 95 3.89 4.95 -4.36
CA PRO A 95 4.81 4.04 -5.03
C PRO A 95 6.27 4.39 -4.77
N SER A 96 6.65 5.66 -4.87
CA SER A 96 8.02 6.11 -4.64
C SER A 96 8.49 5.82 -3.20
N SER A 97 7.64 6.06 -2.20
CA SER A 97 7.95 5.75 -0.81
C SER A 97 8.09 4.25 -0.56
N ILE A 98 7.23 3.43 -1.17
CA ILE A 98 7.30 1.97 -1.07
C ILE A 98 8.60 1.45 -1.69
N ILE A 99 9.02 2.01 -2.82
CA ILE A 99 10.26 1.65 -3.52
C ILE A 99 11.49 2.08 -2.70
N SER A 100 11.49 3.32 -2.20
CA SER A 100 12.60 3.89 -1.42
C SER A 100 12.90 3.04 -0.19
N GLU A 101 11.89 2.78 0.62
CA GLU A 101 12.00 2.09 1.90
C GLU A 101 11.88 0.55 1.79
N ASN A 102 11.81 0.02 0.57
CA ASN A 102 11.67 -1.42 0.28
C ASN A 102 10.51 -2.08 1.04
N LEU A 103 9.35 -1.40 1.09
CA LEU A 103 8.20 -1.84 1.88
C LEU A 103 7.43 -2.95 1.16
N SER A 104 7.51 -4.16 1.70
CA SER A 104 6.81 -5.32 1.13
C SER A 104 6.49 -6.35 2.21
N HIS A 105 5.62 -7.30 1.90
CA HIS A 105 5.33 -8.40 2.83
C HIS A 105 6.52 -9.33 3.01
N ASP A 106 7.31 -9.54 1.97
CA ASP A 106 8.50 -10.38 1.95
C ASP A 106 9.75 -9.71 2.55
N SER A 107 9.77 -8.38 2.68
CA SER A 107 10.81 -7.63 3.40
C SER A 107 10.45 -7.34 4.86
N LYS A 108 9.22 -7.61 5.28
CA LYS A 108 8.74 -7.31 6.62
C LYS A 108 9.21 -8.36 7.63
N VAL A 109 10.00 -7.95 8.62
CA VAL A 109 10.58 -8.81 9.66
C VAL A 109 9.60 -9.03 10.81
N TRP A 110 9.07 -7.94 11.38
CA TRP A 110 8.10 -7.98 12.45
C TRP A 110 7.21 -6.75 12.49
N THR A 111 6.11 -6.86 13.22
CA THR A 111 5.23 -5.74 13.58
C THR A 111 4.94 -5.79 15.06
N LYS A 112 5.07 -4.67 15.75
CA LYS A 112 4.74 -4.49 17.17
C LYS A 112 3.70 -3.40 17.32
N GLU A 113 2.71 -3.64 18.19
CA GLU A 113 1.65 -2.70 18.53
C GLU A 113 1.75 -2.32 19.99
N TYR A 114 1.75 -1.03 20.26
CA TYR A 114 1.89 -0.45 21.58
C TYR A 114 0.66 0.40 21.94
N ASP A 115 0.36 0.50 23.22
CA ASP A 115 -0.62 1.45 23.75
C ASP A 115 0.00 2.85 23.93
N LEU A 116 -0.77 3.77 24.52
CA LEU A 116 -0.30 5.14 24.82
C LEU A 116 0.76 5.18 25.91
N ASP A 117 0.85 4.15 26.76
CA ASP A 117 1.79 4.03 27.87
C ASP A 117 3.05 3.21 27.47
N ASN A 118 3.24 2.96 26.17
CA ASN A 118 4.34 2.19 25.60
C ASN A 118 4.36 0.70 26.01
N ASN A 119 3.25 0.15 26.50
CA ASN A 119 3.15 -1.29 26.75
C ASN A 119 2.91 -2.03 25.44
N LEU A 120 3.62 -3.13 25.23
CA LEU A 120 3.44 -3.99 24.07
C LEU A 120 2.11 -4.74 24.18
N LEU A 121 1.18 -4.47 23.24
CA LEU A 121 -0.12 -5.12 23.17
C LEU A 121 -0.09 -6.40 22.34
N LYS A 122 0.54 -6.32 21.16
CA LYS A 122 0.61 -7.42 20.19
C LYS A 122 1.91 -7.36 19.42
N GLU A 123 2.37 -8.52 19.00
CA GLU A 123 3.51 -8.65 18.11
C GLU A 123 3.27 -9.74 17.06
N TRP A 124 3.87 -9.58 15.90
CA TRP A 124 3.83 -10.53 14.77
C TRP A 124 5.20 -10.60 14.14
N GLY A 125 5.62 -11.77 13.77
CA GLY A 125 6.91 -12.07 13.13
C GLY A 125 7.30 -13.51 13.46
N GLU A 126 8.19 -14.09 12.66
CA GLU A 126 8.71 -15.41 12.90
C GLU A 126 9.79 -15.38 13.97
N LYS A 127 9.65 -16.26 14.97
CA LYS A 127 10.56 -16.35 16.11
C LYS A 127 11.19 -17.74 16.18
N ASP A 128 12.42 -17.76 16.65
CA ASP A 128 13.14 -19.00 16.96
C ASP A 128 12.68 -19.61 18.31
N THR A 129 13.28 -20.74 18.68
CA THR A 129 13.03 -21.43 19.97
C THR A 129 13.40 -20.59 21.19
N ASN A 130 14.25 -19.58 21.03
CA ASN A 130 14.68 -18.65 22.06
C ASN A 130 13.84 -17.37 22.10
N ASN A 131 12.73 -17.31 21.36
CA ASN A 131 11.82 -16.16 21.24
C ASN A 131 12.45 -14.92 20.57
N ASN A 132 13.55 -15.06 19.81
CA ASN A 132 14.14 -14.01 19.00
C ASN A 132 13.57 -14.04 17.58
N TYR A 133 13.43 -12.87 16.96
CA TYR A 133 13.00 -12.82 15.55
C TYR A 133 14.10 -13.37 14.64
N ILE A 134 13.75 -14.37 13.82
CA ILE A 134 14.71 -15.11 12.98
C ILE A 134 15.40 -14.20 11.97
N TYR A 135 14.67 -13.21 11.42
CA TYR A 135 15.16 -12.32 10.37
C TYR A 135 15.57 -10.94 10.87
N ASP A 136 15.68 -10.75 12.20
CA ASP A 136 16.10 -9.48 12.79
C ASP A 136 17.60 -9.48 13.10
N ASN A 137 18.23 -8.33 12.94
CA ASN A 137 19.65 -8.10 13.25
C ASN A 137 20.64 -9.09 12.59
N LEU A 138 20.33 -9.52 11.37
CA LEU A 138 21.22 -10.36 10.59
C LEU A 138 22.48 -9.56 10.18
N GLU A 139 23.64 -10.21 10.23
CA GLU A 139 24.92 -9.59 9.86
C GLU A 139 24.91 -9.11 8.40
N GLY A 140 25.38 -7.89 8.18
CA GLY A 140 25.42 -7.28 6.84
C GLY A 140 24.06 -6.85 6.26
N ARG A 141 23.00 -6.77 7.09
CA ARG A 141 21.69 -6.27 6.68
C ARG A 141 21.36 -4.96 7.35
N GLU A 142 20.74 -4.07 6.62
CA GLU A 142 20.17 -2.82 7.12
C GLU A 142 18.66 -2.98 7.32
N TYR A 143 18.10 -2.16 8.21
CA TYR A 143 16.69 -2.23 8.56
C TYR A 143 16.07 -0.83 8.62
N VAL A 144 14.83 -0.73 8.17
CA VAL A 144 14.02 0.49 8.28
C VAL A 144 12.83 0.22 9.17
N ASP A 145 12.65 1.06 10.18
CA ASP A 145 11.52 1.00 11.10
C ASP A 145 10.50 2.08 10.74
N VAL A 146 9.29 1.64 10.37
CA VAL A 146 8.16 2.52 10.06
C VAL A 146 7.20 2.51 11.24
N THR A 147 7.03 3.67 11.86
CA THR A 147 6.11 3.86 13.00
C THR A 147 4.95 4.75 12.61
N TYR A 148 3.74 4.35 12.98
CA TYR A 148 2.52 5.12 12.73
C TYR A 148 1.52 4.97 13.87
N ASP A 149 0.75 6.02 14.11
CA ASP A 149 -0.27 6.07 15.15
C ASP A 149 -1.47 5.19 14.81
N THR A 150 -2.07 4.60 15.83
CA THR A 150 -3.31 3.83 15.71
C THR A 150 -4.46 4.58 16.38
N PHE A 151 -5.63 4.53 15.73
CA PHE A 151 -6.82 5.27 16.16
C PHE A 151 -8.02 4.35 16.26
N LYS A 152 -8.95 4.68 17.19
CA LYS A 152 -10.29 4.10 17.27
C LYS A 152 -11.35 5.15 16.99
N TRP A 153 -12.37 4.74 16.26
CA TRP A 153 -13.51 5.58 15.96
C TRP A 153 -14.63 5.29 16.98
N LEU A 154 -14.78 6.17 17.96
CA LEU A 154 -15.74 6.03 19.02
C LEU A 154 -16.98 6.91 18.78
N ARG A 155 -18.13 6.43 19.21
CA ARG A 155 -19.37 7.22 19.27
C ARG A 155 -19.75 7.43 20.72
N LYS A 156 -19.92 8.68 21.14
CA LYS A 156 -20.39 8.99 22.50
C LYS A 156 -21.85 8.61 22.70
N THR A 157 -22.66 8.66 21.65
CA THR A 157 -24.06 8.18 21.63
C THR A 157 -24.36 7.52 20.28
N PRO A 158 -25.38 6.64 20.18
CA PRO A 158 -25.71 5.95 18.92
C PRO A 158 -25.95 6.88 17.72
N LYS A 159 -26.42 8.11 17.98
CA LYS A 159 -26.72 9.13 16.96
C LYS A 159 -25.59 10.14 16.74
N ALA A 160 -24.57 10.16 17.59
CA ALA A 160 -23.46 11.10 17.45
C ALA A 160 -22.53 10.72 16.28
N ALA A 161 -21.86 11.71 15.72
CA ALA A 161 -20.75 11.49 14.79
C ALA A 161 -19.65 10.68 15.50
N LYS A 162 -18.93 9.85 14.74
CA LYS A 162 -17.75 9.16 15.26
C LYS A 162 -16.64 10.17 15.50
N THR A 163 -16.03 10.12 16.67
CA THR A 163 -14.83 10.87 17.01
C THR A 163 -13.61 9.94 16.92
N LYS A 164 -12.52 10.46 16.39
CA LYS A 164 -11.25 9.75 16.25
C LYS A 164 -10.42 9.97 17.51
N GLU A 165 -10.04 8.89 18.19
CA GLU A 165 -9.18 8.95 19.38
C GLU A 165 -7.95 8.09 19.16
N LYS A 166 -6.77 8.65 19.44
CA LYS A 166 -5.50 7.90 19.37
C LYS A 166 -5.50 6.85 20.47
N CYS A 167 -5.18 5.60 20.13
CA CYS A 167 -5.14 4.48 21.08
C CYS A 167 -3.76 3.85 21.25
N GLY A 168 -2.78 4.30 20.48
CA GLY A 168 -1.43 3.79 20.54
C GLY A 168 -0.67 4.02 19.23
N TYR A 169 0.32 3.19 18.99
CA TYR A 169 1.09 3.21 17.73
C TYR A 169 1.55 1.80 17.34
N LYS A 170 1.91 1.65 16.06
CA LYS A 170 2.51 0.43 15.52
C LYS A 170 3.85 0.74 14.91
N THR A 171 4.82 -0.16 15.12
CA THR A 171 6.11 -0.14 14.44
C THR A 171 6.25 -1.41 13.62
N CYS A 172 6.62 -1.25 12.37
CA CYS A 172 6.93 -2.34 11.45
C CYS A 172 8.40 -2.23 11.04
N ARG A 173 9.15 -3.33 11.11
CA ARG A 173 10.54 -3.40 10.65
C ARG A 173 10.62 -4.10 9.32
N PHE A 174 11.35 -3.47 8.39
CA PHE A 174 11.61 -3.98 7.05
C PHE A 174 13.10 -4.14 6.82
N VAL A 175 13.52 -5.28 6.29
CA VAL A 175 14.91 -5.53 5.90
C VAL A 175 15.21 -4.88 4.55
N GLN A 176 16.39 -4.27 4.45
CA GLN A 176 16.95 -3.81 3.19
C GLN A 176 17.84 -4.91 2.61
N PHE A 177 17.59 -5.27 1.35
CA PHE A 177 18.39 -6.30 0.69
C PHE A 177 19.72 -5.73 0.21
N PRO A 178 20.79 -6.53 0.17
CA PRO A 178 22.08 -6.07 -0.32
C PRO A 178 22.02 -5.73 -1.81
N ASN A 179 22.95 -4.89 -2.28
CA ASN A 179 23.06 -4.47 -3.68
C ASN A 179 21.80 -3.78 -4.23
N ASP A 180 21.03 -3.12 -3.37
CA ASP A 180 19.76 -2.43 -3.72
C ASP A 180 18.71 -3.37 -4.35
N GLU A 181 18.81 -4.67 -4.08
CA GLU A 181 17.78 -5.62 -4.51
C GLU A 181 16.43 -5.24 -3.90
N LYS A 182 15.39 -5.23 -4.72
CA LYS A 182 14.04 -4.87 -4.26
C LYS A 182 13.19 -6.10 -3.97
N ALA A 183 12.42 -5.99 -2.89
CA ALA A 183 11.37 -6.92 -2.54
C ALA A 183 10.28 -6.97 -3.64
N ILE A 184 9.34 -7.91 -3.54
CA ILE A 184 8.36 -8.17 -4.60
C ILE A 184 7.53 -6.94 -4.94
N LEU A 185 6.95 -6.26 -3.94
CA LEU A 185 6.08 -5.12 -4.20
C LEU A 185 6.82 -3.89 -4.77
N PRO A 186 7.97 -3.46 -4.23
CA PRO A 186 8.80 -2.44 -4.85
C PRO A 186 9.21 -2.78 -6.29
N ALA A 187 9.63 -4.02 -6.56
CA ALA A 187 10.01 -4.46 -7.90
C ALA A 187 8.85 -4.33 -8.90
N ILE A 188 7.64 -4.73 -8.49
CA ILE A 188 6.40 -4.56 -9.26
C ILE A 188 6.15 -3.08 -9.57
N LEU A 189 6.29 -2.21 -8.57
CA LEU A 189 6.02 -0.78 -8.73
C LEU A 189 7.03 -0.10 -9.66
N ILE A 190 8.31 -0.51 -9.61
CA ILE A 190 9.32 -0.04 -10.56
C ILE A 190 8.93 -0.42 -11.99
N GLU A 191 8.53 -1.67 -12.22
CA GLU A 191 8.10 -2.15 -13.55
C GLU A 191 6.85 -1.41 -14.08
N LEU A 192 5.93 -1.02 -13.18
CA LEU A 192 4.70 -0.30 -13.55
C LEU A 192 4.92 1.20 -13.78
N LEU A 193 5.96 1.78 -13.22
CA LEU A 193 6.27 3.21 -13.39
C LEU A 193 7.14 3.48 -14.64
N GLY A 194 7.72 2.43 -15.24
CA GLY A 194 8.52 2.49 -16.46
C GLY A 194 9.95 2.89 -16.21
#